data_8514f3901fac06d694b066bd12815939
#
_entry.id   8514f3901fac06d694b066bd12815939
#
_cell.length_a   1.000
_cell.length_b   1.000
_cell.length_c   1.000
_cell.angle_alpha   90.00
_cell.angle_beta   90.00
_cell.angle_gamma   90.00
#
_symmetry.space_group_name_H-M   'P 1'
#
loop_
_entity.id
_entity.type
_entity.pdbx_description
1 polymer ?
#
loop_
_entity_poly.entity_id
_entity_poly.type
_entity_poly.pdbx_seq_one_letter_code
_entity_poly.pdbx_strand_id
1 'polypeptide(L)'
;MKKITIILFLIAFAFCSKAGNENFSIGARSSAMGNASVSLSDVWSAHHNQAGLGFERNVSAGVYYENRFLLKELALKGVVVSLPVKAGTFGLCVTNFGYSLYKENKYSLSFAKAFGDKLSIGVAMDYLTTKIAEGYGSKGLLAAEIGIQSKPIKGLTIGAHVFNPTRAKIAEYNNERLPTILRLGVDYNFSDKIILAVETEKDISQKAIFKAGLEYKAVKEFYLRLGIATNPTLSSFGFGLNLKNFKIDFSANYHQTLGLVPQLGLTYSFKKTESVNSKIP
;
A
#
# COMPACT_ATOMS: atom_id res chain seq x y z
N MET A 1 30.88 41.10 10.21
CA MET A 1 30.22 40.80 8.91
C MET A 1 30.23 39.31 8.56
N LYS A 2 31.35 38.57 8.61
CA LYS A 2 31.40 37.13 8.24
C LYS A 2 30.47 36.23 9.07
N LYS A 3 30.21 36.49 10.35
CA LYS A 3 29.31 35.69 11.20
C LYS A 3 27.82 35.89 10.86
N ILE A 4 27.43 37.07 10.44
CA ILE A 4 26.04 37.37 10.01
C ILE A 4 25.75 36.72 8.67
N THR A 5 26.71 36.66 7.75
CA THR A 5 26.57 36.02 6.44
C THR A 5 26.38 34.48 6.59
N ILE A 6 27.05 33.85 7.56
CA ILE A 6 26.91 32.44 7.85
C ILE A 6 25.53 32.13 8.44
N ILE A 7 25.01 32.97 9.33
CA ILE A 7 23.66 32.81 9.91
C ILE A 7 22.58 32.99 8.84
N LEU A 8 22.70 33.97 7.97
CA LEU A 8 21.79 34.14 6.82
C LEU A 8 21.85 32.98 5.83
N PHE A 9 23.02 32.38 5.62
CA PHE A 9 23.17 31.20 4.77
C PHE A 9 22.54 29.93 5.40
N LEU A 10 22.60 29.79 6.73
CA LEU A 10 21.94 28.70 7.45
C LEU A 10 20.41 28.83 7.49
N ILE A 11 19.88 30.04 7.52
CA ILE A 11 18.42 30.29 7.48
C ILE A 11 17.85 30.05 6.08
N ALA A 12 18.61 30.27 5.01
CA ALA A 12 18.19 30.02 3.63
C ALA A 12 18.02 28.53 3.29
N PHE A 13 18.54 27.62 4.13
CA PHE A 13 18.40 26.16 3.98
C PHE A 13 17.29 25.54 4.85
N ALA A 14 16.41 26.34 5.42
CA ALA A 14 15.17 25.83 6.02
C ALA A 14 14.26 25.30 4.90
N PHE A 15 14.53 24.09 4.41
CA PHE A 15 13.58 23.34 3.60
C PHE A 15 12.32 23.15 4.43
N CYS A 16 11.19 23.68 3.96
CA CYS A 16 9.89 23.32 4.51
C CYS A 16 9.70 21.82 4.37
N SER A 17 10.04 21.07 5.40
CA SER A 17 9.69 19.66 5.51
C SER A 17 8.18 19.59 5.67
N LYS A 18 7.49 19.13 4.64
CA LYS A 18 6.07 18.76 4.77
C LYS A 18 6.04 17.39 5.44
N ALA A 19 5.70 17.38 6.71
CA ALA A 19 5.57 16.16 7.50
C ALA A 19 4.08 15.95 7.82
N GLY A 20 3.60 14.70 7.63
CA GLY A 20 2.30 14.25 8.09
C GLY A 20 1.39 13.68 7.01
N ASN A 21 0.62 12.65 7.41
CA ASN A 21 -0.38 11.95 6.60
C ASN A 21 0.18 11.35 5.28
N GLU A 22 1.35 10.74 5.35
CA GLU A 22 1.87 9.96 4.23
C GLU A 22 1.02 8.69 4.01
N ASN A 23 0.66 8.40 2.76
CA ASN A 23 -0.03 7.16 2.43
C ASN A 23 0.97 6.01 2.34
N PHE A 24 1.43 5.54 3.51
CA PHE A 24 2.44 4.48 3.62
C PHE A 24 1.95 3.17 3.01
N SER A 25 2.75 2.55 2.14
CA SER A 25 2.47 1.20 1.64
C SER A 25 2.46 0.19 2.78
N ILE A 26 1.53 -0.78 2.74
CA ILE A 26 1.40 -1.89 3.68
C ILE A 26 1.43 -3.22 2.94
N GLY A 27 1.69 -4.32 3.66
CA GLY A 27 1.75 -5.66 3.07
C GLY A 27 3.18 -6.07 2.72
N ALA A 28 3.69 -7.11 3.41
CA ALA A 28 5.07 -7.55 3.27
C ALA A 28 5.39 -8.09 1.85
N ARG A 29 4.40 -8.66 1.13
CA ARG A 29 4.56 -9.04 -0.27
C ARG A 29 4.89 -7.83 -1.14
N SER A 30 4.11 -6.78 -1.04
CA SER A 30 4.30 -5.54 -1.78
C SER A 30 5.65 -4.91 -1.45
N SER A 31 5.95 -4.80 -0.15
CA SER A 31 7.21 -4.26 0.32
C SER A 31 8.44 -5.00 -0.21
N ALA A 32 8.40 -6.34 -0.22
CA ALA A 32 9.47 -7.17 -0.79
C ALA A 32 9.68 -6.94 -2.28
N MET A 33 8.66 -6.46 -2.98
CA MET A 33 8.69 -6.11 -4.41
C MET A 33 8.94 -4.61 -4.66
N GLY A 34 9.61 -3.90 -3.72
CA GLY A 34 9.91 -2.48 -3.85
C GLY A 34 8.67 -1.58 -3.83
N ASN A 35 7.55 -2.06 -3.28
CA ASN A 35 6.24 -1.41 -3.29
C ASN A 35 5.63 -1.22 -4.70
N ALA A 36 6.04 -2.01 -5.70
CA ALA A 36 5.40 -2.07 -7.00
C ALA A 36 4.14 -2.95 -6.91
N SER A 37 2.99 -2.34 -6.55
CA SER A 37 1.78 -3.08 -6.14
C SER A 37 0.48 -2.60 -6.78
N VAL A 38 0.47 -1.53 -7.56
CA VAL A 38 -0.73 -0.94 -8.15
C VAL A 38 -1.47 -1.89 -9.10
N SER A 39 -0.78 -2.85 -9.72
CA SER A 39 -1.33 -3.88 -10.59
C SER A 39 -1.57 -5.21 -9.88
N LEU A 40 -1.00 -5.45 -8.69
CA LEU A 40 -1.21 -6.68 -7.96
C LEU A 40 -2.66 -6.82 -7.47
N SER A 41 -3.19 -8.05 -7.48
CA SER A 41 -4.55 -8.37 -7.01
C SER A 41 -4.45 -9.35 -5.84
N ASP A 42 -4.71 -8.89 -4.64
CA ASP A 42 -4.81 -9.65 -3.39
C ASP A 42 -5.58 -8.81 -2.35
N VAL A 43 -5.71 -9.29 -1.10
CA VAL A 43 -6.43 -8.57 -0.05
C VAL A 43 -5.83 -7.19 0.27
N TRP A 44 -4.52 -7.00 0.05
CA TRP A 44 -3.82 -5.74 0.26
C TRP A 44 -4.18 -4.67 -0.77
N SER A 45 -4.85 -5.07 -1.87
CA SER A 45 -5.42 -4.14 -2.85
C SER A 45 -6.45 -3.19 -2.22
N ALA A 46 -7.04 -3.52 -1.07
CA ALA A 46 -7.87 -2.60 -0.29
C ALA A 46 -7.15 -1.30 0.09
N HIS A 47 -5.81 -1.31 0.06
CA HIS A 47 -4.97 -0.15 0.33
C HIS A 47 -4.23 0.36 -0.92
N HIS A 48 -3.77 -0.55 -1.78
CA HIS A 48 -2.88 -0.18 -2.89
C HIS A 48 -3.62 0.33 -4.13
N ASN A 49 -4.65 -0.42 -4.52
CA ASN A 49 -5.52 -0.14 -5.67
C ASN A 49 -6.78 -0.98 -5.53
N GLN A 50 -7.85 -0.37 -5.09
CA GLN A 50 -9.09 -1.05 -4.73
C GLN A 50 -9.67 -1.87 -5.89
N ALA A 51 -9.35 -1.52 -7.14
CA ALA A 51 -9.77 -2.30 -8.31
C ALA A 51 -9.29 -3.76 -8.25
N GLY A 52 -8.13 -4.03 -7.62
CA GLY A 52 -7.61 -5.40 -7.45
C GLY A 52 -8.55 -6.31 -6.66
N LEU A 53 -9.33 -5.75 -5.73
CA LEU A 53 -10.34 -6.50 -4.97
C LEU A 53 -11.43 -7.10 -5.85
N GLY A 54 -11.75 -6.47 -6.99
CA GLY A 54 -12.80 -6.99 -7.87
C GLY A 54 -12.46 -8.36 -8.48
N PHE A 55 -11.19 -8.74 -8.48
CA PHE A 55 -10.74 -10.06 -8.92
C PHE A 55 -10.63 -11.07 -7.78
N GLU A 56 -10.77 -10.64 -6.53
CA GLU A 56 -10.79 -11.52 -5.37
C GLU A 56 -12.09 -12.31 -5.31
N ARG A 57 -11.99 -13.63 -5.02
CA ARG A 57 -13.13 -14.54 -4.99
C ARG A 57 -13.43 -15.09 -3.60
N ASN A 58 -12.46 -14.99 -2.69
CA ASN A 58 -12.56 -15.52 -1.34
C ASN A 58 -12.62 -14.37 -0.33
N VAL A 59 -13.35 -14.58 0.76
CA VAL A 59 -13.23 -13.73 1.93
C VAL A 59 -11.81 -13.88 2.45
N SER A 60 -11.11 -12.79 2.65
CA SER A 60 -9.73 -12.81 3.12
C SER A 60 -9.51 -11.71 4.17
N ALA A 61 -8.63 -11.98 5.13
CA ALA A 61 -8.22 -11.02 6.13
C ALA A 61 -6.69 -11.05 6.27
N GLY A 62 -6.09 -9.90 6.52
CA GLY A 62 -4.65 -9.79 6.69
C GLY A 62 -4.28 -8.84 7.80
N VAL A 63 -3.15 -9.13 8.46
CA VAL A 63 -2.50 -8.25 9.43
C VAL A 63 -1.07 -7.99 9.01
N TYR A 64 -0.59 -6.78 9.29
CA TYR A 64 0.72 -6.30 8.89
C TYR A 64 1.38 -5.55 10.02
N TYR A 65 2.68 -5.76 10.15
CA TYR A 65 3.54 -5.03 11.08
C TYR A 65 4.86 -4.66 10.40
N GLU A 66 5.23 -3.39 10.55
CA GLU A 66 6.50 -2.83 10.09
C GLU A 66 7.16 -2.09 11.25
N ASN A 67 8.45 -2.34 11.43
CA ASN A 67 9.26 -1.60 12.40
C ASN A 67 10.31 -0.76 11.64
N ARG A 68 9.99 0.51 11.40
CA ARG A 68 10.85 1.40 10.63
C ARG A 68 12.12 1.72 11.39
N PHE A 69 13.24 1.39 10.73
CA PHE A 69 14.58 1.66 11.24
C PHE A 69 14.83 1.09 12.64
N LEU A 70 14.10 0.00 12.98
CA LEU A 70 14.13 -0.66 14.30
C LEU A 70 13.72 0.26 15.47
N LEU A 71 12.99 1.34 15.18
CA LEU A 71 12.45 2.27 16.17
C LEU A 71 10.97 1.96 16.44
N LYS A 72 10.64 1.65 17.69
CA LYS A 72 9.26 1.29 18.10
C LYS A 72 8.26 2.45 17.88
N GLU A 73 8.75 3.67 17.97
CA GLU A 73 7.99 4.91 17.78
C GLU A 73 7.55 5.10 16.33
N LEU A 74 8.24 4.47 15.39
CA LEU A 74 7.95 4.52 13.96
C LEU A 74 7.27 3.24 13.44
N ALA A 75 6.64 2.47 14.33
CA ALA A 75 5.94 1.25 13.93
C ALA A 75 4.69 1.58 13.11
N LEU A 76 4.51 0.86 11.99
CA LEU A 76 3.30 0.88 11.18
C LEU A 76 2.59 -0.47 11.31
N LYS A 77 1.30 -0.42 11.62
CA LYS A 77 0.43 -1.58 11.76
C LYS A 77 -0.70 -1.47 10.75
N GLY A 78 -1.11 -2.59 10.19
CA GLY A 78 -2.20 -2.63 9.22
C GLY A 78 -3.11 -3.84 9.43
N VAL A 79 -4.40 -3.65 9.19
CA VAL A 79 -5.39 -4.73 9.12
C VAL A 79 -6.20 -4.51 7.86
N VAL A 80 -6.43 -5.57 7.10
CA VAL A 80 -7.26 -5.55 5.90
C VAL A 80 -8.25 -6.70 5.91
N VAL A 81 -9.43 -6.45 5.35
CA VAL A 81 -10.45 -7.49 5.11
C VAL A 81 -11.02 -7.28 3.73
N SER A 82 -11.21 -8.35 2.97
CA SER A 82 -11.97 -8.36 1.71
C SER A 82 -13.17 -9.27 1.81
N LEU A 83 -14.32 -8.77 1.38
CA LEU A 83 -15.60 -9.48 1.42
C LEU A 83 -16.25 -9.46 0.03
N PRO A 84 -16.01 -10.50 -0.80
CA PRO A 84 -16.69 -10.66 -2.07
C PRO A 84 -18.18 -10.96 -1.88
N VAL A 85 -19.02 -10.19 -2.56
CA VAL A 85 -20.47 -10.36 -2.62
C VAL A 85 -20.93 -10.44 -4.09
N LYS A 86 -22.21 -10.71 -4.34
CA LYS A 86 -22.71 -10.81 -5.73
C LYS A 86 -22.56 -9.50 -6.53
N ALA A 87 -22.63 -8.36 -5.88
CA ALA A 87 -22.54 -7.04 -6.53
C ALA A 87 -21.09 -6.58 -6.83
N GLY A 88 -20.10 -7.11 -6.11
CA GLY A 88 -18.68 -6.71 -6.17
C GLY A 88 -17.96 -7.17 -4.92
N THR A 89 -16.86 -6.50 -4.55
CA THR A 89 -16.09 -6.84 -3.35
C THR A 89 -15.94 -5.61 -2.47
N PHE A 90 -16.35 -5.71 -1.23
CA PHE A 90 -16.05 -4.71 -0.20
C PHE A 90 -14.67 -4.96 0.38
N GLY A 91 -13.96 -3.87 0.68
CA GLY A 91 -12.70 -3.89 1.39
C GLY A 91 -12.74 -2.96 2.61
N LEU A 92 -12.14 -3.41 3.69
CA LEU A 92 -11.86 -2.60 4.87
C LEU A 92 -10.35 -2.59 5.09
N CYS A 93 -9.78 -1.41 5.30
CA CYS A 93 -8.37 -1.26 5.66
C CYS A 93 -8.25 -0.29 6.83
N VAL A 94 -7.49 -0.69 7.84
CA VAL A 94 -7.14 0.18 8.97
C VAL A 94 -5.64 0.17 9.11
N THR A 95 -5.02 1.37 9.14
CA THR A 95 -3.61 1.51 9.45
C THR A 95 -3.41 2.40 10.68
N ASN A 96 -2.37 2.11 11.44
CA ASN A 96 -1.94 2.89 12.59
C ASN A 96 -0.43 3.05 12.54
N PHE A 97 0.03 4.28 12.53
CA PHE A 97 1.43 4.66 12.57
C PHE A 97 1.74 5.47 13.82
N GLY A 98 2.93 5.26 14.39
CA GLY A 98 3.45 6.07 15.46
C GLY A 98 3.26 5.48 16.88
N TYR A 99 3.29 6.35 17.90
CA TYR A 99 3.36 6.00 19.31
C TYR A 99 2.47 6.92 20.19
N SER A 100 2.63 6.89 21.52
CA SER A 100 1.73 7.60 22.44
C SER A 100 1.64 9.10 22.21
N LEU A 101 2.74 9.76 21.80
CA LEU A 101 2.78 11.21 21.61
C LEU A 101 2.40 11.66 20.20
N TYR A 102 2.55 10.79 19.19
CA TYR A 102 2.19 11.07 17.80
C TYR A 102 1.58 9.84 17.15
N LYS A 103 0.35 9.95 16.67
CA LYS A 103 -0.37 8.86 15.98
C LYS A 103 -1.03 9.35 14.72
N GLU A 104 -0.89 8.58 13.67
CA GLU A 104 -1.69 8.69 12.46
C GLU A 104 -2.50 7.40 12.26
N ASN A 105 -3.79 7.56 11.98
CA ASN A 105 -4.63 6.43 11.62
C ASN A 105 -5.32 6.73 10.30
N LYS A 106 -5.47 5.70 9.48
CA LYS A 106 -6.32 5.70 8.28
C LYS A 106 -7.35 4.59 8.44
N TYR A 107 -8.60 4.94 8.24
CA TYR A 107 -9.73 4.02 8.15
C TYR A 107 -10.28 4.12 6.75
N SER A 108 -10.22 3.06 5.98
CA SER A 108 -10.61 3.02 4.58
C SER A 108 -11.73 2.01 4.37
N LEU A 109 -12.81 2.44 3.75
CA LEU A 109 -13.87 1.57 3.26
C LEU A 109 -13.86 1.64 1.74
N SER A 110 -13.72 0.49 1.09
CA SER A 110 -13.63 0.39 -0.34
C SER A 110 -14.67 -0.54 -0.95
N PHE A 111 -14.99 -0.31 -2.21
CA PHE A 111 -15.81 -1.17 -3.03
C PHE A 111 -15.22 -1.29 -4.42
N ALA A 112 -15.15 -2.52 -4.93
CA ALA A 112 -14.66 -2.80 -6.27
C ALA A 112 -15.62 -3.69 -7.03
N LYS A 113 -15.71 -3.49 -8.34
CA LYS A 113 -16.51 -4.30 -9.24
C LYS A 113 -15.71 -4.70 -10.47
N ALA A 114 -15.65 -6.00 -10.71
CA ALA A 114 -15.12 -6.54 -11.96
C ALA A 114 -16.20 -6.55 -13.05
N PHE A 115 -15.82 -6.18 -14.24
CA PHE A 115 -16.62 -6.23 -15.48
C PHE A 115 -16.03 -7.35 -16.35
N GLY A 116 -16.53 -8.56 -16.13
CA GLY A 116 -15.92 -9.78 -16.66
C GLY A 116 -14.57 -10.06 -15.99
N ASP A 117 -13.70 -10.75 -16.71
CA ASP A 117 -12.37 -11.16 -16.19
C ASP A 117 -11.26 -10.19 -16.56
N LYS A 118 -11.57 -9.14 -17.36
CA LYS A 118 -10.56 -8.24 -17.95
C LYS A 118 -10.48 -6.86 -17.35
N LEU A 119 -11.53 -6.36 -16.72
CA LEU A 119 -11.58 -5.00 -16.20
C LEU A 119 -12.17 -4.99 -14.80
N SER A 120 -11.58 -4.19 -13.93
CA SER A 120 -12.12 -3.89 -12.61
C SER A 120 -11.93 -2.42 -12.27
N ILE A 121 -12.91 -1.85 -11.59
CA ILE A 121 -12.87 -0.48 -11.06
C ILE A 121 -13.15 -0.56 -9.57
N GLY A 122 -12.43 0.25 -8.81
CA GLY A 122 -12.59 0.34 -7.37
C GLY A 122 -12.55 1.77 -6.89
N VAL A 123 -13.25 2.02 -5.80
CA VAL A 123 -13.28 3.32 -5.10
C VAL A 123 -13.10 3.09 -3.61
N ALA A 124 -12.55 4.07 -2.92
CA ALA A 124 -12.53 4.07 -1.46
C ALA A 124 -12.82 5.46 -0.90
N MET A 125 -13.30 5.45 0.33
CA MET A 125 -13.43 6.61 1.19
C MET A 125 -12.61 6.38 2.44
N ASP A 126 -11.73 7.32 2.73
CA ASP A 126 -10.78 7.30 3.82
C ASP A 126 -11.13 8.33 4.86
N TYR A 127 -11.07 7.93 6.12
CA TYR A 127 -11.02 8.84 7.25
C TYR A 127 -9.63 8.79 7.87
N LEU A 128 -8.88 9.89 7.73
CA LEU A 128 -7.53 10.03 8.26
C LEU A 128 -7.57 10.87 9.54
N THR A 129 -6.83 10.42 10.55
CA THR A 129 -6.72 11.17 11.81
C THR A 129 -5.26 11.31 12.20
N THR A 130 -4.87 12.51 12.61
CA THR A 130 -3.58 12.77 13.24
C THR A 130 -3.84 13.26 14.65
N LYS A 131 -3.19 12.63 15.63
CA LYS A 131 -3.26 13.00 17.04
C LYS A 131 -1.85 13.32 17.54
N ILE A 132 -1.70 14.51 18.13
CA ILE A 132 -0.48 14.95 18.81
C ILE A 132 -0.85 15.15 20.28
N ALA A 133 -0.06 14.53 21.18
CA ALA A 133 -0.27 14.62 22.64
C ALA A 133 0.05 16.04 23.18
N GLU A 134 0.02 16.19 24.49
CA GLU A 134 0.43 17.41 25.22
C GLU A 134 -0.37 18.67 24.84
N GLY A 135 -1.67 18.51 24.53
CA GLY A 135 -2.56 19.66 24.27
C GLY A 135 -2.58 20.17 22.83
N TYR A 136 -1.78 19.62 21.93
CA TYR A 136 -1.81 19.98 20.50
C TYR A 136 -3.06 19.49 19.77
N GLY A 137 -3.80 18.52 20.34
CA GLY A 137 -5.11 18.09 19.85
C GLY A 137 -5.08 16.98 18.81
N SER A 138 -6.21 16.86 18.13
CA SER A 138 -6.37 15.87 17.03
C SER A 138 -7.08 16.50 15.86
N LYS A 139 -6.73 16.06 14.66
CA LYS A 139 -7.37 16.49 13.42
C LYS A 139 -7.81 15.26 12.61
N GLY A 140 -9.02 15.35 12.05
CA GLY A 140 -9.55 14.35 11.14
C GLY A 140 -9.86 14.97 9.79
N LEU A 141 -9.71 14.19 8.71
CA LEU A 141 -10.06 14.60 7.37
C LEU A 141 -10.55 13.42 6.54
N LEU A 142 -11.36 13.71 5.52
CA LEU A 142 -11.85 12.74 4.57
C LEU A 142 -11.09 12.87 3.26
N ALA A 143 -10.75 11.72 2.67
CA ALA A 143 -10.18 11.62 1.33
C ALA A 143 -10.92 10.55 0.54
N ALA A 144 -10.79 10.60 -0.79
CA ALA A 144 -11.31 9.58 -1.69
C ALA A 144 -10.15 8.95 -2.46
N GLU A 145 -10.37 7.72 -2.90
CA GLU A 145 -9.47 7.02 -3.80
C GLU A 145 -10.25 6.43 -4.97
N ILE A 146 -9.61 6.34 -6.12
CA ILE A 146 -10.15 5.66 -7.30
C ILE A 146 -9.05 4.83 -7.95
N GLY A 147 -9.39 3.61 -8.32
CA GLY A 147 -8.48 2.70 -8.99
C GLY A 147 -9.14 1.98 -10.16
N ILE A 148 -8.30 1.57 -11.09
CA ILE A 148 -8.66 0.73 -12.23
C ILE A 148 -7.59 -0.33 -12.42
N GLN A 149 -8.01 -1.55 -12.78
CA GLN A 149 -7.12 -2.62 -13.23
C GLN A 149 -7.68 -3.27 -14.47
N SER A 150 -6.81 -3.56 -15.42
CA SER A 150 -7.14 -4.25 -16.67
C SER A 150 -6.22 -5.43 -16.90
N LYS A 151 -6.80 -6.56 -17.36
CA LYS A 151 -6.10 -7.79 -17.77
C LYS A 151 -6.34 -8.01 -19.26
N PRO A 152 -5.68 -7.25 -20.16
CA PRO A 152 -5.96 -7.26 -21.61
C PRO A 152 -5.62 -8.60 -22.24
N ILE A 153 -4.55 -9.24 -21.81
CA ILE A 153 -4.08 -10.56 -22.26
C ILE A 153 -3.70 -11.42 -21.05
N LYS A 154 -3.59 -12.72 -21.26
CA LYS A 154 -3.15 -13.66 -20.23
C LYS A 154 -1.76 -13.27 -19.70
N GLY A 155 -1.63 -13.20 -18.39
CA GLY A 155 -0.37 -12.88 -17.71
C GLY A 155 -0.09 -11.39 -17.54
N LEU A 156 -0.75 -10.46 -18.24
CA LEU A 156 -0.54 -9.02 -18.14
C LEU A 156 -1.64 -8.36 -17.31
N THR A 157 -1.26 -7.63 -16.30
CA THR A 157 -2.16 -6.72 -15.56
C THR A 157 -1.63 -5.30 -15.65
N ILE A 158 -2.50 -4.35 -15.95
CA ILE A 158 -2.21 -2.91 -15.96
C ILE A 158 -3.05 -2.29 -14.85
N GLY A 159 -2.44 -1.48 -14.00
CA GLY A 159 -3.10 -0.80 -12.89
C GLY A 159 -2.87 0.70 -12.94
N ALA A 160 -3.92 1.46 -12.60
CA ALA A 160 -3.85 2.87 -12.33
C ALA A 160 -4.63 3.19 -11.05
N HIS A 161 -4.13 4.14 -10.25
CA HIS A 161 -4.73 4.51 -8.99
C HIS A 161 -4.44 5.99 -8.67
N VAL A 162 -5.42 6.65 -8.08
CA VAL A 162 -5.29 8.02 -7.59
C VAL A 162 -5.76 8.07 -6.13
N PHE A 163 -4.86 8.49 -5.25
CA PHE A 163 -5.16 8.84 -3.88
C PHE A 163 -5.45 10.34 -3.78
N ASN A 164 -6.52 10.70 -3.07
CA ASN A 164 -6.94 12.08 -2.79
C ASN A 164 -7.07 12.97 -4.05
N PRO A 165 -7.87 12.59 -5.06
CA PRO A 165 -8.12 13.45 -6.22
C PRO A 165 -8.80 14.77 -5.86
N THR A 166 -9.51 14.82 -4.74
CA THR A 166 -10.22 16.00 -4.23
C THR A 166 -9.30 17.05 -3.61
N ARG A 167 -8.01 16.73 -3.39
CA ARG A 167 -7.02 17.62 -2.78
C ARG A 167 -7.48 18.16 -1.42
N ALA A 168 -8.00 17.28 -0.57
CA ALA A 168 -8.50 17.61 0.76
C ALA A 168 -7.52 18.48 1.57
N LYS A 169 -8.02 19.50 2.24
CA LYS A 169 -7.21 20.43 3.05
C LYS A 169 -6.98 19.87 4.44
N ILE A 170 -5.73 19.85 4.90
CA ILE A 170 -5.35 19.51 6.28
C ILE A 170 -5.54 20.72 7.19
N ALA A 171 -5.09 21.90 6.76
CA ALA A 171 -5.21 23.15 7.51
C ALA A 171 -5.50 24.33 6.59
N GLU A 172 -6.20 25.34 7.12
CA GLU A 172 -6.40 26.60 6.40
C GLU A 172 -5.11 27.45 6.43
N TYR A 173 -4.38 27.36 7.53
CA TYR A 173 -3.08 28.00 7.67
C TYR A 173 -2.09 27.40 6.66
N ASN A 174 -1.44 28.24 5.87
CA ASN A 174 -0.54 27.87 4.76
C ASN A 174 -1.19 26.98 3.67
N ASN A 175 -2.53 26.85 3.63
CA ASN A 175 -3.24 26.05 2.64
C ASN A 175 -2.69 24.61 2.52
N GLU A 176 -2.32 24.03 3.66
CA GLU A 176 -1.74 22.70 3.74
C GLU A 176 -2.75 21.64 3.27
N ARG A 177 -2.31 20.81 2.33
CA ARG A 177 -3.16 19.78 1.69
C ARG A 177 -2.57 18.40 1.87
N LEU A 178 -3.48 17.44 1.95
CA LEU A 178 -3.13 16.04 1.85
C LEU A 178 -2.49 15.77 0.46
N PRO A 179 -1.40 14.96 0.39
CA PRO A 179 -0.80 14.59 -0.88
C PRO A 179 -1.82 14.05 -1.87
N THR A 180 -1.67 14.39 -3.15
CA THR A 180 -2.40 13.73 -4.23
C THR A 180 -1.41 12.87 -4.98
N ILE A 181 -1.62 11.55 -4.94
CA ILE A 181 -0.67 10.57 -5.44
C ILE A 181 -1.30 9.83 -6.62
N LEU A 182 -0.64 9.88 -7.77
CA LEU A 182 -0.96 9.09 -8.95
C LEU A 182 -0.01 7.90 -9.04
N ARG A 183 -0.54 6.70 -9.24
CA ARG A 183 0.21 5.46 -9.46
C ARG A 183 -0.20 4.83 -10.77
N LEU A 184 0.79 4.43 -11.57
CA LEU A 184 0.62 3.69 -12.81
C LEU A 184 1.60 2.53 -12.82
N GLY A 185 1.15 1.35 -13.17
CA GLY A 185 2.05 0.21 -13.20
C GLY A 185 1.49 -0.97 -13.99
N VAL A 186 2.37 -1.88 -14.23
CA VAL A 186 2.09 -3.13 -14.93
C VAL A 186 2.75 -4.28 -14.18
N ASP A 187 2.12 -5.42 -14.17
CA ASP A 187 2.78 -6.68 -13.87
C ASP A 187 2.62 -7.66 -15.03
N TYR A 188 3.63 -8.50 -15.21
CA TYR A 188 3.60 -9.57 -16.18
C TYR A 188 4.03 -10.88 -15.53
N ASN A 189 3.15 -11.86 -15.65
CA ASN A 189 3.40 -13.22 -15.23
C ASN A 189 3.98 -14.01 -16.42
N PHE A 190 5.31 -14.12 -16.47
CA PHE A 190 6.03 -14.84 -17.57
C PHE A 190 5.75 -16.34 -17.58
N SER A 191 5.45 -16.88 -16.39
CA SER A 191 5.09 -18.28 -16.20
C SER A 191 4.38 -18.41 -14.86
N ASP A 192 3.86 -19.56 -14.51
CA ASP A 192 3.29 -19.79 -13.18
C ASP A 192 4.30 -19.62 -12.02
N LYS A 193 5.54 -19.25 -12.34
CA LYS A 193 6.64 -19.12 -11.39
C LYS A 193 7.22 -17.72 -11.25
N ILE A 194 7.10 -16.84 -12.25
CA ILE A 194 7.81 -15.56 -12.26
C ILE A 194 6.83 -14.43 -12.57
N ILE A 195 6.75 -13.46 -11.65
CA ILE A 195 6.04 -12.19 -11.84
C ILE A 195 7.05 -11.06 -11.79
N LEU A 196 7.02 -10.19 -12.80
CA LEU A 196 7.72 -8.92 -12.82
C LEU A 196 6.68 -7.80 -12.73
N ALA A 197 6.85 -6.90 -11.76
CA ALA A 197 6.01 -5.71 -11.60
C ALA A 197 6.87 -4.45 -11.75
N VAL A 198 6.33 -3.45 -12.44
CA VAL A 198 6.95 -2.11 -12.57
C VAL A 198 5.87 -1.08 -12.31
N GLU A 199 6.21 -0.07 -11.50
CA GLU A 199 5.29 0.99 -11.10
C GLU A 199 6.00 2.34 -11.12
N THR A 200 5.28 3.38 -11.53
CA THR A 200 5.64 4.77 -11.26
C THR A 200 4.61 5.38 -10.32
N GLU A 201 5.11 6.10 -9.33
CA GLU A 201 4.31 6.86 -8.38
C GLU A 201 4.71 8.33 -8.46
N LYS A 202 3.72 9.22 -8.53
CA LYS A 202 3.91 10.66 -8.56
C LYS A 202 2.99 11.35 -7.56
N ASP A 203 3.55 11.82 -6.47
CA ASP A 203 2.98 12.91 -5.70
C ASP A 203 3.13 14.21 -6.51
N ILE A 204 2.07 15.01 -6.58
CA ILE A 204 2.09 16.27 -7.32
C ILE A 204 3.22 17.20 -6.81
N SER A 205 3.55 17.13 -5.53
CA SER A 205 4.53 18.01 -4.87
C SER A 205 5.95 17.44 -4.80
N GLN A 206 6.15 16.16 -5.12
CA GLN A 206 7.41 15.44 -4.94
C GLN A 206 7.98 14.92 -6.28
N LYS A 207 9.23 14.45 -6.28
CA LYS A 207 9.80 13.76 -7.43
C LYS A 207 9.08 12.44 -7.68
N ALA A 208 9.02 12.02 -8.94
CA ALA A 208 8.48 10.71 -9.28
C ALA A 208 9.34 9.59 -8.68
N ILE A 209 8.67 8.52 -8.25
CA ILE A 209 9.29 7.30 -7.72
C ILE A 209 9.07 6.21 -8.76
N PHE A 210 10.14 5.55 -9.16
CA PHE A 210 10.08 4.37 -10.01
C PHE A 210 10.35 3.14 -9.14
N LYS A 211 9.54 2.11 -9.31
CA LYS A 211 9.57 0.89 -8.51
C LYS A 211 9.60 -0.31 -9.44
N ALA A 212 10.36 -1.32 -9.08
CA ALA A 212 10.36 -2.60 -9.78
C ALA A 212 10.44 -3.74 -8.76
N GLY A 213 9.72 -4.81 -9.02
CA GLY A 213 9.66 -5.98 -8.16
C GLY A 213 9.63 -7.27 -8.96
N LEU A 214 10.32 -8.28 -8.43
CA LEU A 214 10.37 -9.63 -8.96
C LEU A 214 9.87 -10.60 -7.88
N GLU A 215 8.89 -11.43 -8.24
CA GLU A 215 8.46 -12.56 -7.41
C GLU A 215 8.77 -13.86 -8.13
N TYR A 216 9.48 -14.75 -7.46
CA TYR A 216 9.81 -16.09 -7.94
C TYR A 216 9.21 -17.15 -7.02
N LYS A 217 8.33 -17.97 -7.57
CA LYS A 217 7.75 -19.13 -6.92
C LYS A 217 8.69 -20.32 -7.05
N ALA A 218 9.53 -20.51 -6.05
CA ALA A 218 10.53 -21.59 -6.05
C ALA A 218 9.87 -22.97 -6.00
N VAL A 219 8.90 -23.14 -5.10
CA VAL A 219 7.99 -24.30 -5.01
C VAL A 219 6.58 -23.81 -4.75
N LYS A 220 5.58 -24.71 -4.72
CA LYS A 220 4.17 -24.37 -4.56
C LYS A 220 3.88 -23.53 -3.30
N GLU A 221 4.64 -23.79 -2.25
CA GLU A 221 4.45 -23.17 -0.93
C GLU A 221 5.42 -22.02 -0.65
N PHE A 222 6.50 -21.85 -1.43
CA PHE A 222 7.59 -20.90 -1.12
C PHE A 222 7.89 -19.94 -2.25
N TYR A 223 7.92 -18.66 -1.91
CA TYR A 223 8.16 -17.52 -2.79
C TYR A 223 9.37 -16.72 -2.34
N LEU A 224 10.20 -16.32 -3.28
CA LEU A 224 11.28 -15.36 -3.10
C LEU A 224 10.95 -14.07 -3.82
N ARG A 225 11.31 -12.93 -3.24
CA ARG A 225 11.01 -11.62 -3.79
C ARG A 225 12.19 -10.68 -3.66
N LEU A 226 12.36 -9.86 -4.69
CA LEU A 226 13.34 -8.78 -4.73
C LEU A 226 12.63 -7.52 -5.26
N GLY A 227 13.09 -6.37 -4.83
CA GLY A 227 12.52 -5.10 -5.28
C GLY A 227 13.50 -3.96 -5.15
N ILE A 228 13.26 -2.94 -5.96
CA ILE A 228 14.00 -1.67 -5.92
C ILE A 228 13.01 -0.52 -6.06
N ALA A 229 13.35 0.61 -5.45
CA ALA A 229 12.65 1.87 -5.66
C ALA A 229 13.64 3.02 -5.70
N THR A 230 13.24 4.13 -6.35
CA THR A 230 13.99 5.39 -6.38
C THR A 230 13.34 6.42 -5.47
N ASN A 231 14.05 7.49 -5.10
CA ASN A 231 13.51 8.67 -4.40
C ASN A 231 12.65 8.38 -3.13
N PRO A 232 13.17 7.75 -2.07
CA PRO A 232 14.57 7.40 -1.84
C PRO A 232 14.94 6.07 -2.50
N THR A 233 16.26 5.85 -2.68
CA THR A 233 16.74 4.55 -3.15
C THR A 233 16.55 3.51 -2.07
N LEU A 234 15.71 2.51 -2.36
CA LEU A 234 15.43 1.38 -1.50
C LEU A 234 15.76 0.09 -2.24
N SER A 235 16.39 -0.83 -1.54
CA SER A 235 16.52 -2.23 -1.96
C SER A 235 15.66 -3.07 -1.06
N SER A 236 14.86 -3.95 -1.64
CA SER A 236 13.90 -4.78 -0.92
C SER A 236 14.16 -6.25 -1.20
N PHE A 237 14.00 -7.08 -0.19
CA PHE A 237 14.00 -8.52 -0.33
C PHE A 237 12.96 -9.14 0.60
N GLY A 238 12.52 -10.34 0.28
CA GLY A 238 11.59 -11.04 1.14
C GLY A 238 11.29 -12.44 0.67
N PHE A 239 10.55 -13.15 1.51
CA PHE A 239 10.04 -14.47 1.19
C PHE A 239 8.60 -14.62 1.65
N GLY A 240 7.90 -15.56 1.04
CA GLY A 240 6.51 -15.90 1.37
C GLY A 240 6.32 -17.38 1.52
N LEU A 241 5.52 -17.76 2.50
CA LEU A 241 5.06 -19.14 2.73
C LEU A 241 3.55 -19.21 2.52
N ASN A 242 3.10 -20.09 1.64
CA ASN A 242 1.69 -20.32 1.35
C ASN A 242 1.26 -21.68 1.92
N LEU A 243 0.64 -21.67 3.08
CA LEU A 243 0.27 -22.87 3.86
C LEU A 243 -1.26 -23.03 3.86
N LYS A 244 -1.81 -23.75 2.88
CA LYS A 244 -3.26 -23.97 2.70
C LYS A 244 -4.02 -22.64 2.60
N ASN A 245 -4.59 -22.19 3.73
CA ASN A 245 -5.39 -20.97 3.82
C ASN A 245 -4.58 -19.78 4.34
N PHE A 246 -3.38 -20.01 4.86
CA PHE A 246 -2.50 -18.98 5.39
C PHE A 246 -1.42 -18.59 4.39
N LYS A 247 -1.13 -17.29 4.31
CA LYS A 247 0.08 -16.77 3.70
C LYS A 247 0.85 -15.99 4.75
N ILE A 248 2.11 -16.33 4.93
CA ILE A 248 3.04 -15.63 5.82
C ILE A 248 4.09 -15.00 4.92
N ASP A 249 4.20 -13.69 4.94
CA ASP A 249 5.13 -12.94 4.13
C ASP A 249 6.08 -12.17 5.06
N PHE A 250 7.37 -12.33 4.82
CA PHE A 250 8.42 -11.54 5.45
C PHE A 250 9.10 -10.68 4.39
N SER A 251 9.42 -9.45 4.75
CA SER A 251 10.24 -8.57 3.92
C SER A 251 11.15 -7.69 4.77
N ALA A 252 12.19 -7.18 4.13
CA ALA A 252 13.05 -6.17 4.69
C ALA A 252 13.45 -5.19 3.59
N ASN A 253 13.26 -3.91 3.86
CA ASN A 253 13.71 -2.82 3.00
C ASN A 253 14.99 -2.24 3.60
N TYR A 254 15.96 -1.98 2.76
CA TYR A 254 17.20 -1.32 3.15
C TYR A 254 17.25 0.09 2.57
N HIS A 255 17.20 1.08 3.46
CA HIS A 255 17.41 2.49 3.14
C HIS A 255 18.89 2.83 3.32
N GLN A 256 19.53 3.42 2.31
CA GLN A 256 20.99 3.67 2.32
C GLN A 256 21.47 4.48 3.54
N THR A 257 20.66 5.41 4.04
CA THR A 257 21.02 6.29 5.16
C THR A 257 20.41 5.83 6.49
N LEU A 258 19.17 5.35 6.49
CA LEU A 258 18.40 5.10 7.71
C LEU A 258 18.42 3.61 8.13
N GLY A 259 18.93 2.73 7.27
CA GLY A 259 19.11 1.32 7.60
C GLY A 259 17.92 0.43 7.29
N LEU A 260 17.73 -0.60 8.08
CA LEU A 260 16.83 -1.72 7.81
C LEU A 260 15.42 -1.47 8.34
N VAL A 261 14.44 -1.88 7.55
CA VAL A 261 13.00 -1.82 7.87
C VAL A 261 12.42 -3.22 7.72
N PRO A 262 12.40 -4.05 8.78
CA PRO A 262 11.76 -5.36 8.76
C PRO A 262 10.24 -5.26 8.79
N GLN A 263 9.58 -6.19 8.07
CA GLN A 263 8.12 -6.25 7.94
C GLN A 263 7.62 -7.68 7.96
N LEU A 264 6.46 -7.86 8.53
CA LEU A 264 5.76 -9.14 8.61
C LEU A 264 4.31 -8.97 8.19
N GLY A 265 3.83 -9.86 7.35
CA GLY A 265 2.43 -9.95 6.93
C GLY A 265 1.89 -11.36 7.15
N LEU A 266 0.67 -11.45 7.66
CA LEU A 266 -0.08 -12.69 7.74
C LEU A 266 -1.42 -12.48 7.06
N THR A 267 -1.77 -13.35 6.12
CA THR A 267 -3.06 -13.35 5.43
C THR A 267 -3.75 -14.70 5.60
N TYR A 268 -5.03 -14.65 5.90
CA TYR A 268 -5.91 -15.83 5.92
C TYR A 268 -7.00 -15.68 4.88
N SER A 269 -7.18 -16.72 4.05
CA SER A 269 -8.24 -16.77 3.04
C SER A 269 -9.25 -17.88 3.38
N PHE A 270 -10.48 -17.47 3.64
CA PHE A 270 -11.59 -18.40 3.87
C PHE A 270 -11.97 -19.04 2.53
N LYS A 271 -11.68 -20.32 2.33
CA LYS A 271 -12.16 -21.01 1.15
C LYS A 271 -13.68 -21.05 1.19
N LYS A 272 -14.32 -20.64 0.12
CA LYS A 272 -15.75 -20.85 -0.05
C LYS A 272 -15.97 -22.37 -0.10
N THR A 273 -16.63 -22.94 0.92
CA THR A 273 -17.11 -24.31 0.85
C THR A 273 -18.07 -24.35 -0.34
N GLU A 274 -17.73 -25.07 -1.39
CA GLU A 274 -18.71 -25.39 -2.43
C GLU A 274 -19.88 -26.04 -1.71
N SER A 275 -21.02 -25.36 -1.71
CA SER A 275 -22.26 -25.99 -1.30
C SER A 275 -22.45 -27.18 -2.23
N VAL A 276 -22.35 -28.37 -1.68
CA VAL A 276 -22.75 -29.60 -2.33
C VAL A 276 -24.22 -29.41 -2.69
N ASN A 277 -24.48 -28.87 -3.89
CA ASN A 277 -25.80 -28.96 -4.48
C ASN A 277 -26.03 -30.45 -4.75
N SER A 278 -26.71 -31.05 -3.79
CA SER A 278 -27.38 -32.33 -3.95
C SER A 278 -27.98 -32.38 -5.36
N LYS A 279 -27.44 -33.26 -6.21
CA LYS A 279 -28.20 -33.85 -7.27
C LYS A 279 -29.34 -34.59 -6.55
N ILE A 280 -30.50 -34.00 -6.55
CA ILE A 280 -31.76 -34.72 -6.35
C ILE A 280 -32.11 -35.30 -7.70
N PRO A 281 -32.35 -36.61 -7.79
CA PRO A 281 -32.60 -37.32 -9.01
C PRO A 281 -33.90 -36.90 -9.69
#